data_59db42468fbd1f89782366877d16ab53
#
_entry.id   59db42468fbd1f89782366877d16ab53
#
_cell.length_a   1.000
_cell.length_b   1.000
_cell.length_c   1.000
_cell.angle_alpha   90.00
_cell.angle_beta   90.00
_cell.angle_gamma   90.00
#
_symmetry.space_group_name_H-M   'P 1'
#
loop_
_entity.id
_entity.type
_entity.pdbx_description
1 polymer ?
#
loop_
_entity_poly.entity_id
_entity_poly.type
_entity_poly.pdbx_seq_one_letter_code
_entity_poly.pdbx_strand_id
1 'polypeptide(L)'
;MIRRPPRSTPLYSSAASDVYKRQSKWCAAGGWRLGYFVIPESLNLLRDKMKVLASETFSSVSSPIQYAAIKAYNSDHKTYLTKAKKILKGVGDYVYENLKSNNTIINKSQGGFYLMPEFINKDFSNSNEMCDDILKKTGVALLPGSDFGLLQEKMIARLSFTDFDGVKFMENIEVNTKIDKNLLSEFAPKIVNGTKRLKGWVEST
;
A
#
# COMPACT_ATOMS: atom_id res chain seq x y z
N MET A 1 -16.79 9.03 0.39
CA MET A 1 -16.20 8.17 1.44
C MET A 1 -16.42 6.72 1.03
N ILE A 2 -15.41 6.05 0.47
CA ILE A 2 -15.53 4.65 0.04
C ILE A 2 -15.25 3.79 1.27
N ARG A 3 -16.30 3.25 1.88
CA ARG A 3 -16.16 2.27 2.97
C ARG A 3 -15.46 1.02 2.43
N ARG A 4 -14.39 0.58 3.09
CA ARG A 4 -13.82 -0.74 2.85
C ARG A 4 -14.89 -1.79 3.12
N PRO A 5 -15.15 -2.75 2.22
CA PRO A 5 -16.01 -3.87 2.55
C PRO A 5 -15.40 -4.65 3.71
N PRO A 6 -16.21 -5.20 4.63
CA PRO A 6 -15.71 -6.05 5.71
C PRO A 6 -14.94 -7.24 5.12
N ARG A 7 -13.90 -7.70 5.82
CA ARG A 7 -12.96 -8.76 5.40
C ARG A 7 -13.60 -10.14 5.13
N SER A 8 -14.87 -10.29 5.38
CA SER A 8 -15.62 -11.53 5.23
C SER A 8 -16.99 -11.26 4.66
N THR A 9 -17.06 -10.70 3.44
CA THR A 9 -18.32 -10.78 2.70
C THR A 9 -18.42 -12.18 2.14
N PRO A 10 -19.38 -13.02 2.57
CA PRO A 10 -19.61 -14.32 1.95
C PRO A 10 -19.87 -14.13 0.45
N LEU A 11 -19.42 -15.06 -0.37
CA LEU A 11 -19.61 -15.07 -1.84
C LEU A 11 -21.07 -14.97 -2.30
N TYR A 12 -22.03 -15.03 -1.35
CA TYR A 12 -23.48 -15.05 -1.56
C TYR A 12 -24.23 -13.99 -0.76
N SER A 13 -23.57 -12.90 -0.37
CA SER A 13 -24.30 -11.76 0.20
C SER A 13 -25.24 -11.21 -0.86
N SER A 14 -26.55 -11.30 -0.63
CA SER A 14 -27.61 -10.75 -1.51
C SER A 14 -27.68 -9.23 -1.47
N ALA A 15 -26.89 -8.57 -0.66
CA ALA A 15 -26.72 -7.12 -0.70
C ALA A 15 -25.84 -6.77 -1.93
N ALA A 16 -26.22 -5.76 -2.69
CA ALA A 16 -25.46 -5.21 -3.80
C ALA A 16 -24.03 -4.85 -3.35
N SER A 17 -23.12 -5.83 -3.41
CA SER A 17 -21.73 -5.66 -3.08
C SER A 17 -20.94 -5.55 -4.37
N ASP A 18 -20.52 -4.35 -4.69
CA ASP A 18 -19.57 -4.12 -5.77
C ASP A 18 -18.22 -4.73 -5.39
N VAL A 19 -17.83 -5.79 -6.08
CA VAL A 19 -16.48 -6.34 -5.95
C VAL A 19 -15.62 -5.68 -7.01
N TYR A 20 -14.77 -4.74 -6.59
CA TYR A 20 -13.73 -4.23 -7.47
C TYR A 20 -12.36 -4.77 -7.05
N LYS A 21 -11.52 -5.09 -8.02
CA LYS A 21 -10.14 -5.54 -7.79
C LYS A 21 -9.18 -4.80 -8.72
N ARG A 22 -8.01 -4.49 -8.17
CA ARG A 22 -6.90 -3.88 -8.92
C ARG A 22 -5.69 -4.81 -8.87
N GLN A 23 -5.19 -5.22 -10.02
CA GLN A 23 -3.99 -6.03 -10.15
C GLN A 23 -2.74 -5.33 -9.60
N SER A 24 -2.75 -4.01 -9.55
CA SER A 24 -1.65 -3.20 -9.03
C SER A 24 -1.09 -3.66 -7.68
N LYS A 25 -1.88 -4.33 -6.87
CA LYS A 25 -1.48 -4.69 -5.50
C LYS A 25 -1.07 -6.16 -5.37
N TRP A 26 -1.95 -7.10 -5.72
CA TRP A 26 -1.71 -8.51 -5.45
C TRP A 26 -0.76 -9.19 -6.44
N CYS A 27 -0.64 -8.70 -7.67
CA CYS A 27 0.29 -9.24 -8.67
C CYS A 27 1.39 -8.24 -9.08
N ALA A 28 1.63 -7.21 -8.26
CA ALA A 28 2.65 -6.18 -8.49
C ALA A 28 2.57 -5.48 -9.86
N ALA A 29 1.39 -5.47 -10.48
CA ALA A 29 1.16 -4.95 -11.83
C ALA A 29 0.66 -3.49 -11.82
N GLY A 30 1.30 -2.62 -11.05
CA GLY A 30 0.90 -1.21 -10.91
C GLY A 30 0.88 -0.45 -12.24
N GLY A 31 1.80 -0.77 -13.13
CA GLY A 31 1.91 -0.18 -14.48
C GLY A 31 0.82 -0.64 -15.46
N TRP A 32 0.13 -1.72 -15.19
CA TRP A 32 -0.93 -2.24 -16.07
C TRP A 32 -2.17 -1.35 -16.10
N ARG A 33 -2.38 -0.54 -15.09
CA ARG A 33 -3.54 0.37 -14.99
C ARG A 33 -4.88 -0.31 -15.24
N LEU A 34 -5.01 -1.56 -14.82
CA LEU A 34 -6.20 -2.39 -14.96
C LEU A 34 -6.88 -2.59 -13.60
N GLY A 35 -8.17 -2.50 -13.59
CA GLY A 35 -9.06 -2.91 -12.52
C GLY A 35 -10.36 -3.40 -13.12
N TYR A 36 -11.12 -4.16 -12.36
CA TYR A 36 -12.49 -4.54 -12.74
C TYR A 36 -13.39 -4.48 -11.52
N PHE A 37 -14.66 -4.35 -11.78
CA PHE A 37 -15.71 -4.50 -10.78
C PHE A 37 -16.83 -5.37 -11.35
N VAL A 38 -17.53 -6.05 -10.47
CA VAL A 38 -18.67 -6.91 -10.81
C VAL A 38 -19.93 -6.22 -10.32
N ILE A 39 -20.87 -6.00 -11.23
CA ILE A 39 -22.16 -5.40 -10.93
C ILE A 39 -23.20 -6.52 -10.94
N PRO A 40 -23.96 -6.73 -9.86
CA PRO A 40 -25.04 -7.72 -9.81
C PRO A 40 -26.12 -7.43 -10.84
N GLU A 41 -26.84 -8.46 -11.28
CA GLU A 41 -27.92 -8.31 -12.26
C GLU A 41 -29.01 -7.33 -11.83
N SER A 42 -29.29 -7.26 -10.54
CA SER A 42 -30.25 -6.30 -9.97
C SER A 42 -29.87 -4.83 -10.22
N LEU A 43 -28.63 -4.54 -10.61
CA LEU A 43 -28.12 -3.22 -10.94
C LEU A 43 -27.73 -3.06 -12.43
N ASN A 44 -28.39 -3.79 -13.33
CA ASN A 44 -28.11 -3.71 -14.77
C ASN A 44 -28.18 -2.29 -15.33
N LEU A 45 -29.16 -1.49 -14.89
CA LEU A 45 -29.25 -0.08 -15.31
C LEU A 45 -28.00 0.72 -14.93
N LEU A 46 -27.47 0.51 -13.73
CA LEU A 46 -26.20 1.13 -13.29
C LEU A 46 -25.04 0.67 -14.19
N ARG A 47 -24.93 -0.63 -14.45
CA ARG A 47 -23.90 -1.19 -15.31
C ARG A 47 -23.90 -0.53 -16.70
N ASP A 48 -25.08 -0.38 -17.30
CA ASP A 48 -25.21 0.17 -18.65
C ASP A 48 -24.85 1.67 -18.66
N LYS A 49 -25.25 2.45 -17.66
CA LYS A 49 -24.84 3.85 -17.51
C LYS A 49 -23.32 3.96 -17.28
N MET A 50 -22.73 3.07 -16.51
CA MET A 50 -21.27 3.07 -16.29
C MET A 50 -20.49 2.70 -17.56
N LYS A 51 -21.01 1.82 -18.42
CA LYS A 51 -20.39 1.54 -19.73
C LYS A 51 -20.35 2.79 -20.61
N VAL A 52 -21.46 3.54 -20.68
CA VAL A 52 -21.49 4.80 -21.42
C VAL A 52 -20.49 5.78 -20.86
N LEU A 53 -20.50 6.00 -19.53
CA LEU A 53 -19.55 6.91 -18.88
C LEU A 53 -18.09 6.50 -19.13
N ALA A 54 -17.77 5.22 -19.08
CA ALA A 54 -16.44 4.71 -19.37
C ALA A 54 -16.02 5.00 -20.81
N SER A 55 -16.92 4.79 -21.78
CA SER A 55 -16.67 5.11 -23.20
C SER A 55 -16.34 6.57 -23.42
N GLU A 56 -17.04 7.48 -22.73
CA GLU A 56 -16.88 8.92 -22.90
C GLU A 56 -15.69 9.51 -22.08
N THR A 57 -15.12 8.74 -21.15
CA THR A 57 -14.03 9.25 -20.28
C THR A 57 -12.67 8.66 -20.62
N PHE A 58 -12.51 7.35 -20.57
CA PHE A 58 -11.23 6.67 -20.77
C PHE A 58 -11.27 5.53 -21.79
N SER A 59 -12.42 5.33 -22.45
CA SER A 59 -12.71 4.31 -23.45
C SER A 59 -12.52 2.88 -22.93
N SER A 60 -11.32 2.35 -22.94
CA SER A 60 -11.02 1.00 -22.47
C SER A 60 -9.57 0.85 -22.01
N VAL A 61 -9.32 -0.20 -21.25
CA VAL A 61 -7.97 -0.63 -20.93
C VAL A 61 -7.32 -1.25 -22.17
N SER A 62 -6.02 -1.06 -22.34
CA SER A 62 -5.22 -1.65 -23.42
C SER A 62 -5.49 -3.15 -23.58
N SER A 63 -5.79 -3.60 -24.80
CA SER A 63 -6.13 -5.00 -25.10
C SER A 63 -5.03 -6.00 -24.67
N PRO A 64 -3.72 -5.76 -24.93
CA PRO A 64 -2.68 -6.65 -24.45
C PRO A 64 -2.70 -6.84 -22.93
N ILE A 65 -3.01 -5.78 -22.17
CA ILE A 65 -3.12 -5.85 -20.71
C ILE A 65 -4.34 -6.68 -20.29
N GLN A 66 -5.46 -6.61 -21.02
CA GLN A 66 -6.63 -7.45 -20.75
C GLN A 66 -6.30 -8.93 -20.91
N TYR A 67 -5.61 -9.31 -21.99
CA TYR A 67 -5.16 -10.70 -22.21
C TYR A 67 -4.16 -11.16 -21.16
N ALA A 68 -3.19 -10.32 -20.79
CA ALA A 68 -2.26 -10.62 -19.70
C ALA A 68 -3.00 -10.85 -18.37
N ALA A 69 -4.05 -10.08 -18.09
CA ALA A 69 -4.87 -10.24 -16.90
C ALA A 69 -5.60 -11.59 -16.86
N ILE A 70 -6.11 -12.08 -18.00
CA ILE A 70 -6.72 -13.42 -18.08
C ILE A 70 -5.73 -14.48 -17.59
N LYS A 71 -4.49 -14.41 -18.08
CA LYS A 71 -3.42 -15.31 -17.64
C LYS A 71 -3.12 -15.15 -16.15
N ALA A 72 -3.00 -13.91 -15.67
CA ALA A 72 -2.74 -13.63 -14.27
C ALA A 72 -3.83 -14.19 -13.35
N TYR A 73 -5.11 -14.05 -13.69
CA TYR A 73 -6.21 -14.57 -12.86
C TYR A 73 -6.34 -16.09 -12.89
N ASN A 74 -5.93 -16.75 -13.98
CA ASN A 74 -6.02 -18.20 -14.13
C ASN A 74 -4.77 -18.97 -13.69
N SER A 75 -3.70 -18.27 -13.27
CA SER A 75 -2.46 -18.89 -12.81
C SER A 75 -2.47 -19.15 -11.30
N ASP A 76 -1.73 -20.16 -10.86
CA ASP A 76 -1.47 -20.37 -9.43
C ASP A 76 -0.43 -19.36 -8.93
N HIS A 77 -0.81 -18.57 -7.95
CA HIS A 77 0.03 -17.55 -7.33
C HIS A 77 0.38 -17.84 -5.87
N LYS A 78 0.08 -19.05 -5.37
CA LYS A 78 0.20 -19.38 -3.96
C LYS A 78 1.62 -19.13 -3.43
N THR A 79 2.62 -19.65 -4.10
CA THR A 79 4.04 -19.47 -3.70
C THR A 79 4.45 -17.99 -3.75
N TYR A 80 4.14 -17.31 -4.85
CA TYR A 80 4.41 -15.89 -5.01
C TYR A 80 3.77 -15.05 -3.89
N LEU A 81 2.48 -15.23 -3.65
CA LEU A 81 1.76 -14.48 -2.62
C LEU A 81 2.26 -14.79 -1.21
N THR A 82 2.69 -16.03 -0.97
CA THR A 82 3.26 -16.40 0.33
C THR A 82 4.57 -15.67 0.58
N LYS A 83 5.50 -15.70 -0.37
CA LYS A 83 6.78 -14.96 -0.29
C LYS A 83 6.53 -13.44 -0.20
N ALA A 84 5.67 -12.87 -1.05
CA ALA A 84 5.35 -11.44 -1.06
C ALA A 84 4.78 -10.96 0.28
N LYS A 85 3.81 -11.68 0.83
CA LYS A 85 3.24 -11.37 2.15
C LYS A 85 4.29 -11.43 3.26
N LYS A 86 5.19 -12.40 3.19
CA LYS A 86 6.25 -12.58 4.18
C LYS A 86 7.25 -11.42 4.14
N ILE A 87 7.72 -11.06 2.94
CA ILE A 87 8.62 -9.91 2.75
C ILE A 87 7.96 -8.64 3.27
N LEU A 88 6.75 -8.32 2.79
CA LEU A 88 6.05 -7.10 3.18
C LEU A 88 5.78 -7.06 4.69
N LYS A 89 5.43 -8.21 5.29
CA LYS A 89 5.27 -8.28 6.75
C LYS A 89 6.58 -8.01 7.47
N GLY A 90 7.68 -8.63 7.07
CA GLY A 90 9.00 -8.45 7.69
C GLY A 90 9.49 -7.02 7.58
N VAL A 91 9.37 -6.41 6.39
CA VAL A 91 9.72 -4.99 6.17
C VAL A 91 8.83 -4.07 7.01
N GLY A 92 7.51 -4.28 6.99
CA GLY A 92 6.57 -3.47 7.75
C GLY A 92 6.75 -3.59 9.26
N ASP A 93 7.02 -4.80 9.77
CA ASP A 93 7.33 -5.02 11.18
C ASP A 93 8.63 -4.29 11.58
N TYR A 94 9.67 -4.35 10.74
CA TYR A 94 10.92 -3.65 10.97
C TYR A 94 10.72 -2.12 11.07
N VAL A 95 10.00 -1.53 10.13
CA VAL A 95 9.71 -0.09 10.13
C VAL A 95 8.90 0.29 11.37
N TYR A 96 7.86 -0.47 11.70
CA TYR A 96 7.03 -0.26 12.87
C TYR A 96 7.85 -0.28 14.17
N GLU A 97 8.65 -1.33 14.40
CA GLU A 97 9.42 -1.48 15.64
C GLU A 97 10.50 -0.40 15.79
N ASN A 98 11.03 0.12 14.70
CA ASN A 98 12.04 1.20 14.75
C ASN A 98 11.44 2.60 14.89
N LEU A 99 10.19 2.83 14.47
CA LEU A 99 9.51 4.12 14.58
C LEU A 99 8.64 4.23 15.83
N LYS A 100 8.26 3.10 16.44
CA LYS A 100 7.49 3.08 17.67
C LYS A 100 8.31 3.74 18.81
N SER A 101 7.79 4.84 19.33
CA SER A 101 8.43 5.64 20.39
C SER A 101 7.39 6.46 21.15
N ASN A 102 7.81 7.17 22.17
CA ASN A 102 6.95 8.13 22.88
C ASN A 102 6.57 9.35 22.02
N ASN A 103 7.32 9.61 20.94
CA ASN A 103 7.10 10.72 20.03
C ASN A 103 6.37 10.29 18.73
N THR A 104 5.87 9.04 18.65
CA THR A 104 5.20 8.54 17.47
C THR A 104 4.03 7.62 17.85
N ILE A 105 2.83 8.00 17.47
CA ILE A 105 1.66 7.13 17.55
C ILE A 105 1.57 6.37 16.21
N ILE A 106 1.77 5.07 16.27
CA ILE A 106 1.80 4.22 15.07
C ILE A 106 1.11 2.87 15.36
N ASN A 107 0.29 2.43 14.42
CA ASN A 107 -0.35 1.12 14.49
C ASN A 107 0.40 0.11 13.63
N LYS A 108 0.55 -1.10 14.16
CA LYS A 108 1.15 -2.20 13.41
C LYS A 108 0.31 -2.53 12.18
N SER A 109 0.95 -2.67 11.02
CA SER A 109 0.27 -3.03 9.79
C SER A 109 -0.35 -4.42 9.89
N GLN A 110 -1.64 -4.52 9.58
CA GLN A 110 -2.36 -5.80 9.46
C GLN A 110 -2.43 -6.28 8.00
N GLY A 111 -1.93 -5.50 7.05
CA GLY A 111 -1.88 -5.83 5.64
C GLY A 111 -1.53 -4.61 4.79
N GLY A 112 -1.30 -4.85 3.49
CA GLY A 112 -0.82 -3.82 2.59
C GLY A 112 0.66 -3.49 2.82
N PHE A 113 1.06 -2.27 2.47
CA PHE A 113 2.45 -1.81 2.54
C PHE A 113 2.53 -0.32 2.94
N TYR A 114 1.58 0.13 3.73
CA TYR A 114 1.54 1.49 4.27
C TYR A 114 1.43 1.48 5.78
N LEU A 115 2.09 2.45 6.40
CA LEU A 115 1.89 2.85 7.78
C LEU A 115 1.42 4.30 7.81
N MET A 116 0.72 4.69 8.86
CA MET A 116 0.22 6.06 9.07
C MET A 116 0.69 6.54 10.45
N PRO A 117 1.99 6.84 10.63
CA PRO A 117 2.49 7.42 11.86
C PRO A 117 1.93 8.83 12.08
N GLU A 118 1.55 9.14 13.31
CA GLU A 118 1.34 10.48 13.83
C GLU A 118 2.57 10.85 14.67
N PHE A 119 3.25 11.94 14.29
CA PHE A 119 4.42 12.43 15.00
C PHE A 119 3.98 13.49 16.01
N ILE A 120 4.14 13.18 17.28
CA ILE A 120 3.80 14.08 18.38
C ILE A 120 5.02 14.90 18.78
N ASN A 121 4.79 16.02 19.48
CA ASN A 121 5.85 16.95 19.93
C ASN A 121 6.66 17.56 18.78
N LYS A 122 6.01 17.81 17.62
CA LYS A 122 6.58 18.53 16.49
C LYS A 122 5.78 19.79 16.21
N ASP A 123 6.46 20.91 16.18
CA ASP A 123 5.87 22.24 16.00
C ASP A 123 5.88 22.60 14.50
N PHE A 124 4.85 22.16 13.80
CA PHE A 124 4.58 22.51 12.41
C PHE A 124 3.14 23.02 12.27
N SER A 125 2.92 23.95 11.35
CA SER A 125 1.59 24.50 11.11
C SER A 125 0.64 23.46 10.51
N ASN A 126 1.18 22.49 9.75
CA ASN A 126 0.39 21.47 9.09
C ASN A 126 1.23 20.26 8.64
N SER A 127 0.57 19.18 8.27
CA SER A 127 1.22 17.93 7.83
C SER A 127 2.04 18.07 6.54
N ASN A 128 1.75 19.04 5.66
CA ASN A 128 2.55 19.30 4.45
C ASN A 128 3.92 19.84 4.82
N GLU A 129 3.95 20.89 5.66
CA GLU A 129 5.19 21.49 6.14
C GLU A 129 6.08 20.47 6.86
N MET A 130 5.47 19.63 7.71
CA MET A 130 6.16 18.52 8.37
C MET A 130 6.76 17.53 7.34
N CYS A 131 6.01 17.11 6.31
CA CYS A 131 6.52 16.20 5.29
C CYS A 131 7.66 16.81 4.47
N ASP A 132 7.59 18.11 4.19
CA ASP A 132 8.66 18.85 3.50
C ASP A 132 9.94 18.92 4.35
N ASP A 133 9.81 19.16 5.65
CA ASP A 133 10.95 19.15 6.58
C ASP A 133 11.59 17.75 6.69
N ILE A 134 10.77 16.71 6.82
CA ILE A 134 11.24 15.33 6.80
C ILE A 134 12.03 15.05 5.52
N LEU A 135 11.48 15.40 4.34
CA LEU A 135 12.16 15.21 3.07
C LEU A 135 13.50 15.93 3.00
N LYS A 136 13.53 17.21 3.42
CA LYS A 136 14.76 18.03 3.39
C LYS A 136 15.84 17.49 4.33
N LYS A 137 15.48 17.06 5.55
CA LYS A 137 16.43 16.63 6.57
C LYS A 137 16.87 15.17 6.42
N THR A 138 15.99 14.32 5.93
CA THR A 138 16.22 12.87 5.94
C THR A 138 16.33 12.24 4.55
N GLY A 139 15.84 12.91 3.52
CA GLY A 139 15.67 12.34 2.18
C GLY A 139 14.55 11.30 2.07
N VAL A 140 13.70 11.19 3.10
CA VAL A 140 12.54 10.27 3.11
C VAL A 140 11.29 11.01 2.67
N ALA A 141 10.73 10.61 1.54
CA ALA A 141 9.48 11.18 1.02
C ALA A 141 8.28 10.50 1.68
N LEU A 142 7.47 11.29 2.36
CA LEU A 142 6.18 10.88 2.93
C LEU A 142 5.06 11.69 2.28
N LEU A 143 3.84 11.18 2.34
CA LEU A 143 2.67 11.93 1.90
C LEU A 143 1.89 12.42 3.13
N PRO A 144 1.50 13.72 3.16
CA PRO A 144 0.78 14.28 4.29
C PRO A 144 -0.59 13.63 4.48
N GLY A 145 -1.01 13.50 5.73
CA GLY A 145 -2.31 12.91 6.07
C GLY A 145 -3.49 13.65 5.47
N SER A 146 -3.36 14.96 5.24
CA SER A 146 -4.38 15.81 4.61
C SER A 146 -4.76 15.33 3.20
N ASP A 147 -3.83 14.76 2.43
CA ASP A 147 -4.12 14.17 1.11
C ASP A 147 -5.06 12.95 1.18
N PHE A 148 -5.28 12.43 2.37
CA PHE A 148 -6.14 11.28 2.65
C PHE A 148 -7.39 11.65 3.47
N GLY A 149 -7.72 12.95 3.53
CA GLY A 149 -8.90 13.47 4.21
C GLY A 149 -8.77 13.59 5.73
N LEU A 150 -7.55 13.55 6.26
CA LEU A 150 -7.28 13.85 7.66
C LEU A 150 -7.15 15.36 7.86
N LEU A 151 -7.33 15.81 9.11
CA LEU A 151 -7.18 17.22 9.46
C LEU A 151 -5.73 17.68 9.22
N GLN A 152 -5.54 18.85 8.68
CA GLN A 152 -4.22 19.37 8.30
C GLN A 152 -3.30 19.59 9.50
N GLU A 153 -3.88 19.98 10.64
CA GLU A 153 -3.18 20.18 11.91
C GLU A 153 -2.71 18.86 12.57
N LYS A 154 -3.16 17.72 12.07
CA LYS A 154 -2.66 16.42 12.51
C LYS A 154 -1.34 16.10 11.84
N MET A 155 -0.29 15.93 12.61
CA MET A 155 1.05 15.59 12.13
C MET A 155 1.13 14.12 11.70
N ILE A 156 0.18 13.72 10.85
CA ILE A 156 0.08 12.35 10.31
C ILE A 156 0.64 12.32 8.90
N ALA A 157 1.43 11.29 8.60
CA ALA A 157 1.93 11.06 7.25
C ALA A 157 1.71 9.62 6.81
N ARG A 158 1.51 9.38 5.50
CA ARG A 158 1.51 8.05 4.93
C ARG A 158 2.92 7.66 4.50
N LEU A 159 3.43 6.61 5.14
CA LEU A 159 4.70 5.98 4.84
C LEU A 159 4.47 4.72 4.00
N SER A 160 5.10 4.64 2.81
CA SER A 160 5.19 3.43 2.01
C SER A 160 6.53 2.74 2.29
N PHE A 161 6.51 1.43 2.54
CA PHE A 161 7.73 0.68 2.83
C PHE A 161 8.09 -0.32 1.72
N THR A 162 8.01 0.12 0.44
CA THR A 162 8.23 -0.74 -0.73
C THR A 162 9.41 -0.31 -1.62
N ASP A 163 10.29 0.59 -1.14
CA ASP A 163 11.46 1.04 -1.92
C ASP A 163 12.61 0.03 -1.81
N PHE A 164 12.39 -1.15 -2.42
CA PHE A 164 13.39 -2.22 -2.55
C PHE A 164 13.14 -3.05 -3.81
N ASP A 165 14.15 -3.78 -4.28
CA ASP A 165 14.02 -4.71 -5.39
C ASP A 165 13.28 -5.97 -4.95
N GLY A 166 11.98 -6.02 -5.21
CA GLY A 166 11.11 -7.12 -4.81
C GLY A 166 11.43 -8.43 -5.55
N VAL A 167 11.92 -8.36 -6.79
CA VAL A 167 12.30 -9.55 -7.58
C VAL A 167 13.53 -10.19 -6.93
N LYS A 168 14.59 -9.40 -6.76
CA LYS A 168 15.82 -9.85 -6.12
C LYS A 168 15.57 -10.42 -4.72
N PHE A 169 14.72 -9.76 -3.93
CA PHE A 169 14.37 -10.25 -2.60
C PHE A 169 13.65 -11.62 -2.65
N MET A 170 12.66 -11.76 -3.56
CA MET A 170 11.91 -13.02 -3.71
C MET A 170 12.76 -14.20 -4.18
N GLU A 171 13.71 -13.95 -5.07
CA GLU A 171 14.60 -14.99 -5.61
C GLU A 171 15.56 -15.54 -4.55
N ASN A 172 15.90 -14.73 -3.56
CA ASN A 172 16.87 -15.06 -2.51
C ASN A 172 16.26 -15.52 -1.18
N ILE A 173 14.94 -15.76 -1.14
CA ILE A 173 14.30 -16.32 0.06
C ILE A 173 13.45 -17.54 -0.28
N GLU A 174 13.36 -18.44 0.68
CA GLU A 174 12.42 -19.55 0.66
C GLU A 174 11.13 -19.20 1.44
N VAL A 175 10.08 -20.02 1.25
CA VAL A 175 8.80 -19.83 1.95
C VAL A 175 8.99 -19.81 3.47
N ASN A 176 9.93 -20.57 4.00
CA ASN A 176 10.20 -20.70 5.44
C ASN A 176 11.26 -19.72 5.96
N THR A 177 11.94 -18.95 5.10
CA THR A 177 12.98 -18.01 5.50
C THR A 177 12.42 -16.97 6.50
N LYS A 178 13.08 -16.77 7.63
CA LYS A 178 12.77 -15.70 8.58
C LYS A 178 13.36 -14.40 8.05
N ILE A 179 12.53 -13.38 7.91
CA ILE A 179 12.99 -12.05 7.51
C ILE A 179 13.55 -11.34 8.74
N ASP A 180 14.86 -11.23 8.79
CA ASP A 180 15.60 -10.57 9.86
C ASP A 180 16.29 -9.28 9.38
N LYS A 181 16.97 -8.59 10.28
CA LYS A 181 17.66 -7.34 9.97
C LYS A 181 18.78 -7.50 8.96
N ASN A 182 19.45 -8.65 8.92
CA ASN A 182 20.56 -8.89 7.99
C ASN A 182 20.02 -8.98 6.55
N LEU A 183 18.98 -9.79 6.35
CA LEU A 183 18.29 -9.87 5.07
C LEU A 183 17.72 -8.52 4.63
N LEU A 184 17.15 -7.75 5.56
CA LEU A 184 16.64 -6.42 5.24
C LEU A 184 17.77 -5.46 4.84
N SER A 185 18.93 -5.54 5.50
CA SER A 185 20.09 -4.71 5.15
C SER A 185 20.65 -5.04 3.77
N GLU A 186 20.57 -6.30 3.37
CA GLU A 186 21.01 -6.79 2.07
C GLU A 186 20.04 -6.48 0.94
N PHE A 187 18.75 -6.80 1.12
CA PHE A 187 17.74 -6.72 0.06
C PHE A 187 16.83 -5.48 0.09
N ALA A 188 16.80 -4.77 1.21
CA ALA A 188 16.02 -3.54 1.38
C ALA A 188 16.84 -2.41 2.08
N PRO A 189 18.09 -2.14 1.64
CA PRO A 189 18.98 -1.19 2.32
C PRO A 189 18.41 0.22 2.38
N LYS A 190 17.66 0.65 1.37
CA LYS A 190 17.00 1.97 1.37
C LYS A 190 15.95 2.08 2.48
N ILE A 191 15.17 1.01 2.71
CA ILE A 191 14.21 0.98 3.83
C ILE A 191 14.94 1.07 5.17
N VAL A 192 15.99 0.26 5.36
CA VAL A 192 16.78 0.27 6.60
C VAL A 192 17.37 1.64 6.87
N ASN A 193 18.01 2.25 5.87
CA ASN A 193 18.64 3.56 5.99
C ASN A 193 17.60 4.69 6.16
N GLY A 194 16.52 4.66 5.38
CA GLY A 194 15.43 5.63 5.47
C GLY A 194 14.76 5.60 6.84
N THR A 195 14.46 4.39 7.35
CA THR A 195 13.89 4.22 8.69
C THR A 195 14.81 4.76 9.79
N LYS A 196 16.13 4.50 9.68
CA LYS A 196 17.12 5.03 10.64
C LYS A 196 17.15 6.56 10.64
N ARG A 197 17.16 7.19 9.45
CA ARG A 197 17.15 8.65 9.33
C ARG A 197 15.86 9.25 9.88
N LEU A 198 14.71 8.65 9.53
CA LEU A 198 13.41 9.10 10.01
C LEU A 198 13.31 8.96 11.55
N LYS A 199 13.82 7.86 12.11
CA LYS A 199 13.93 7.70 13.57
C LYS A 199 14.74 8.83 14.21
N GLY A 200 15.91 9.14 13.65
CA GLY A 200 16.74 10.26 14.14
C GLY A 200 16.00 11.60 14.08
N TRP A 201 15.21 11.84 13.02
CA TRP A 201 14.37 13.04 12.94
C TRP A 201 13.26 13.05 13.98
N VAL A 202 12.64 11.92 14.28
CA VAL A 202 11.61 11.78 15.32
C VAL A 202 12.19 12.09 16.70
N GLU A 203 13.41 11.65 16.96
CA GLU A 203 14.12 11.81 18.25
C GLU A 203 14.78 13.18 18.40
N SER A 204 15.04 13.90 17.29
CA SER A 204 15.51 15.29 17.34
C SER A 204 14.36 16.21 17.73
N THR A 205 14.40 16.71 18.91
CA THR A 205 13.51 17.76 19.46
C THR A 205 13.93 19.12 18.97
#